data_d42e4ab20556baa540d4e9e25b02be43
#
_entry.id   d42e4ab20556baa540d4e9e25b02be43
#
_cell.length_a   1.000
_cell.length_b   1.000
_cell.length_c   1.000
_cell.angle_alpha   90.00
_cell.angle_beta   90.00
_cell.angle_gamma   90.00
#
_symmetry.space_group_name_H-M   'P 1'
#
loop_
_entity.id
_entity.type
_entity.pdbx_description
1 polymer ?
#
loop_
_entity_poly.entity_id
_entity_poly.type
_entity_poly.pdbx_seq_one_letter_code
_entity_poly.pdbx_strand_id
1 'polypeptide(L)'
;MKIFSLLFVLGMISFLSGCSLNSPVYFGSKFTSTNEVQSFYSTKDINRPFEVIGHMNASTGRSESSQIRTRQLVIEKAKEIGGDGVVYSELNRQVNQKTTDDFTMKVDVIKFK
;
A
#
# COMPACT_ATOMS: atom_id res chain seq x y z
N MET A 1 12.78 -39.04 -18.50
CA MET A 1 13.35 -38.70 -17.19
C MET A 1 14.01 -37.31 -17.14
N LYS A 2 14.70 -36.89 -18.19
CA LYS A 2 15.31 -35.54 -18.22
C LYS A 2 14.30 -34.40 -18.30
N ILE A 3 13.10 -34.65 -18.81
CA ILE A 3 12.03 -33.66 -18.95
C ILE A 3 11.39 -33.30 -17.59
N PHE A 4 11.28 -34.28 -16.68
CA PHE A 4 10.76 -34.08 -15.34
C PHE A 4 11.66 -33.19 -14.46
N SER A 5 12.98 -33.34 -14.63
CA SER A 5 13.97 -32.55 -13.91
C SER A 5 13.94 -31.09 -14.35
N LEU A 6 13.71 -30.83 -15.64
CA LEU A 6 13.61 -29.49 -16.20
C LEU A 6 12.34 -28.78 -15.74
N LEU A 7 11.21 -29.49 -15.67
CA LEU A 7 9.94 -28.95 -15.17
C LEU A 7 10.00 -28.61 -13.69
N PHE A 8 10.74 -29.37 -12.91
CA PHE A 8 10.92 -29.11 -11.49
C PHE A 8 11.76 -27.85 -11.24
N VAL A 9 12.79 -27.64 -12.04
CA VAL A 9 13.65 -26.44 -11.95
C VAL A 9 12.89 -25.20 -12.38
N LEU A 10 12.04 -25.27 -13.40
CA LEU A 10 11.20 -24.16 -13.83
C LEU A 10 10.16 -23.79 -12.77
N GLY A 11 9.60 -24.77 -12.07
CA GLY A 11 8.67 -24.55 -10.96
C GLY A 11 9.28 -23.83 -9.77
N MET A 12 10.55 -24.11 -9.46
CA MET A 12 11.25 -23.44 -8.37
C MET A 12 11.58 -21.98 -8.64
N ILE A 13 11.83 -21.61 -9.88
CA ILE A 13 12.13 -20.23 -10.26
C ILE A 13 10.90 -19.33 -10.09
N SER A 14 9.70 -19.87 -10.24
CA SER A 14 8.45 -19.12 -10.08
C SER A 14 8.20 -18.68 -8.63
N PHE A 15 8.73 -19.36 -7.64
CA PHE A 15 8.57 -19.01 -6.23
C PHE A 15 9.43 -17.84 -5.78
N LEU A 16 10.49 -17.51 -6.52
CA LEU A 16 11.44 -16.46 -6.14
C LEU A 16 11.01 -15.06 -6.59
N SER A 17 10.00 -14.96 -7.44
CA SER A 17 9.54 -13.67 -7.99
C SER A 17 8.43 -12.99 -7.18
N GLY A 18 8.01 -13.58 -6.05
CA GLY A 18 6.86 -13.11 -5.28
C GLY A 18 7.16 -12.23 -4.05
N CYS A 19 8.42 -11.89 -3.78
CA CYS A 19 8.75 -11.10 -2.60
C CYS A 19 8.75 -9.60 -2.92
N SER A 20 7.61 -8.96 -2.68
CA SER A 20 7.52 -7.50 -2.66
C SER A 20 7.93 -7.01 -1.29
N LEU A 21 9.09 -6.34 -1.19
CA LEU A 21 9.70 -5.90 0.07
C LEU A 21 9.09 -4.60 0.63
N ASN A 22 8.25 -3.89 -0.13
CA ASN A 22 7.78 -2.55 0.22
C ASN A 22 6.25 -2.41 0.21
N SER A 23 5.54 -3.47 0.57
CA SER A 23 4.08 -3.39 0.70
C SER A 23 3.66 -2.54 1.88
N PRO A 24 2.68 -1.63 1.73
CA PRO A 24 2.09 -0.94 2.86
C PRO A 24 1.50 -1.92 3.87
N VAL A 25 1.67 -1.62 5.15
CA VAL A 25 1.12 -2.44 6.24
C VAL A 25 -0.25 -1.90 6.61
N TYR A 26 -1.26 -2.74 6.55
CA TYR A 26 -2.64 -2.37 6.82
C TYR A 26 -3.15 -2.94 8.14
N PHE A 27 -3.80 -2.09 8.91
CA PHE A 27 -4.48 -2.44 10.16
C PHE A 27 -5.94 -2.01 10.05
N GLY A 28 -6.86 -2.96 10.08
CA GLY A 28 -8.28 -2.66 10.04
C GLY A 28 -9.12 -3.76 9.43
N SER A 29 -10.32 -3.41 9.04
CA SER A 29 -11.29 -4.33 8.46
C SER A 29 -11.08 -4.49 6.96
N LYS A 30 -11.34 -5.69 6.45
CA LYS A 30 -11.26 -6.00 5.03
C LYS A 30 -12.66 -6.25 4.48
N PHE A 31 -12.89 -5.75 3.29
CA PHE A 31 -14.14 -5.90 2.55
C PHE A 31 -13.86 -6.47 1.16
N THR A 32 -14.90 -6.68 0.38
CA THR A 32 -14.75 -7.11 -1.02
C THR A 32 -13.93 -6.08 -1.79
N SER A 33 -12.94 -6.53 -2.57
CA SER A 33 -12.06 -5.67 -3.34
C SER A 33 -12.83 -4.72 -4.26
N THR A 34 -12.31 -3.51 -4.40
CA THR A 34 -12.89 -2.45 -5.24
C THR A 34 -12.01 -2.19 -6.46
N ASN A 35 -12.60 -1.63 -7.51
CA ASN A 35 -11.88 -1.31 -8.75
C ASN A 35 -11.34 0.12 -8.76
N GLU A 36 -11.88 0.98 -7.92
CA GLU A 36 -11.57 2.40 -7.92
C GLU A 36 -11.40 2.90 -6.49
N VAL A 37 -10.32 3.65 -6.26
CA VAL A 37 -10.03 4.27 -4.97
C VAL A 37 -9.71 5.74 -5.21
N GLN A 38 -10.43 6.62 -4.52
CA GLN A 38 -10.19 8.05 -4.58
C GLN A 38 -9.14 8.46 -3.55
N SER A 39 -8.30 9.42 -3.90
CA SER A 39 -7.27 9.96 -3.02
C SER A 39 -7.67 11.31 -2.48
N PHE A 40 -7.55 11.49 -1.17
CA PHE A 40 -7.84 12.74 -0.47
C PHE A 40 -6.65 13.12 0.40
N TYR A 41 -6.42 14.41 0.54
CA TYR A 41 -5.36 14.94 1.41
C TYR A 41 -5.91 15.51 2.72
N SER A 42 -7.23 15.59 2.83
CA SER A 42 -7.93 16.02 4.04
C SER A 42 -9.33 15.42 4.06
N THR A 43 -9.84 15.14 5.26
CA THR A 43 -11.23 14.70 5.42
C THR A 43 -12.24 15.77 4.99
N LYS A 44 -11.83 17.04 5.00
CA LYS A 44 -12.64 18.15 4.54
C LYS A 44 -12.95 18.11 3.04
N ASP A 45 -12.15 17.39 2.28
CA ASP A 45 -12.33 17.26 0.84
C ASP A 45 -13.34 16.16 0.46
N ILE A 46 -13.83 15.42 1.46
CA ILE A 46 -14.80 14.35 1.24
C ILE A 46 -16.21 14.91 1.34
N ASN A 47 -16.94 14.89 0.23
CA ASN A 47 -18.27 15.52 0.11
C ASN A 47 -19.44 14.57 0.39
N ARG A 48 -19.18 13.41 0.95
CA ARG A 48 -20.23 12.41 1.20
C ARG A 48 -19.95 11.69 2.52
N PRO A 49 -20.97 11.04 3.13
CA PRO A 49 -20.77 10.27 4.34
C PRO A 49 -19.76 9.14 4.10
N PHE A 50 -18.89 8.93 5.06
CA PHE A 50 -17.87 7.89 5.01
C PHE A 50 -17.57 7.37 6.40
N GLU A 51 -16.92 6.22 6.45
CA GLU A 51 -16.35 5.68 7.69
C GLU A 51 -14.89 5.27 7.45
N VAL A 52 -14.06 5.43 8.47
CA VAL A 52 -12.68 4.93 8.45
C VAL A 52 -12.72 3.45 8.78
N ILE A 53 -12.26 2.62 7.86
CA ILE A 53 -12.23 1.17 8.06
C ILE A 53 -10.87 0.65 8.51
N GLY A 54 -9.84 1.44 8.38
CA GLY A 54 -8.52 1.05 8.82
C GLY A 54 -7.46 2.08 8.49
N HIS A 55 -6.22 1.75 8.83
CA HIS A 55 -5.06 2.61 8.66
C HIS A 55 -3.94 1.85 7.95
N MET A 56 -3.17 2.56 7.15
CA MET A 56 -1.98 2.04 6.49
C MET A 56 -0.75 2.84 6.89
N ASN A 57 0.36 2.13 7.07
CA ASN A 57 1.68 2.73 7.18
C ASN A 57 2.50 2.26 5.99
N ALA A 58 3.05 3.20 5.24
CA ALA A 58 3.85 2.90 4.07
C ALA A 58 5.21 3.60 4.18
N SER A 59 6.28 2.83 4.07
CA SER A 59 7.63 3.37 4.01
C SER A 59 7.85 4.01 2.65
N THR A 60 8.45 5.19 2.64
CA THR A 60 8.73 5.91 1.41
C THR A 60 10.08 6.62 1.52
N GLY A 61 10.60 7.07 0.39
CA GLY A 61 11.84 7.81 0.33
C GLY A 61 11.60 9.32 0.35
N ARG A 62 12.72 10.05 0.34
CA ARG A 62 12.72 11.52 0.32
C ARG A 62 12.31 12.08 -1.05
N SER A 63 12.61 11.36 -2.14
CA SER A 63 12.38 11.84 -3.48
C SER A 63 10.89 11.83 -3.83
N GLU A 64 10.50 12.73 -4.71
CA GLU A 64 9.13 12.80 -5.23
C GLU A 64 8.75 11.50 -5.96
N SER A 65 9.68 10.94 -6.73
CA SER A 65 9.44 9.68 -7.46
C SER A 65 9.18 8.51 -6.50
N SER A 66 9.89 8.44 -5.38
CA SER A 66 9.66 7.42 -4.34
C SER A 66 8.28 7.58 -3.72
N GLN A 67 7.87 8.80 -3.44
CA GLN A 67 6.57 9.10 -2.83
C GLN A 67 5.41 8.80 -3.79
N ILE A 68 5.58 9.09 -5.07
CA ILE A 68 4.58 8.74 -6.10
C ILE A 68 4.40 7.23 -6.18
N ARG A 69 5.50 6.48 -6.20
CA ARG A 69 5.46 5.02 -6.22
C ARG A 69 4.78 4.46 -4.96
N THR A 70 5.07 5.01 -3.81
CA THR A 70 4.44 4.61 -2.55
C THR A 70 2.94 4.85 -2.58
N ARG A 71 2.48 6.00 -3.09
CA ARG A 71 1.06 6.28 -3.24
C ARG A 71 0.37 5.30 -4.19
N GLN A 72 1.03 4.87 -5.26
CA GLN A 72 0.50 3.84 -6.15
C GLN A 72 0.30 2.51 -5.42
N LEU A 73 1.27 2.10 -4.60
CA LEU A 73 1.17 0.89 -3.79
C LEU A 73 0.05 0.99 -2.75
N VAL A 74 -0.12 2.15 -2.15
CA VAL A 74 -1.22 2.42 -1.22
C VAL A 74 -2.58 2.26 -1.90
N ILE A 75 -2.74 2.81 -3.10
CA ILE A 75 -3.98 2.69 -3.88
C ILE A 75 -4.28 1.23 -4.22
N GLU A 76 -3.27 0.48 -4.67
CA GLU A 76 -3.44 -0.93 -4.99
C GLU A 76 -3.83 -1.74 -3.75
N LYS A 77 -3.21 -1.46 -2.61
CA LYS A 77 -3.54 -2.12 -1.36
C LYS A 77 -4.96 -1.78 -0.90
N ALA A 78 -5.36 -0.52 -1.04
CA ALA A 78 -6.71 -0.08 -0.69
C ALA A 78 -7.78 -0.78 -1.55
N LYS A 79 -7.52 -0.97 -2.85
CA LYS A 79 -8.41 -1.74 -3.72
C LYS A 79 -8.56 -3.19 -3.25
N GLU A 80 -7.46 -3.82 -2.90
CA GLU A 80 -7.43 -5.19 -2.40
C GLU A 80 -8.23 -5.35 -1.10
N ILE A 81 -8.14 -4.37 -0.21
CA ILE A 81 -8.84 -4.35 1.08
C ILE A 81 -10.34 -4.08 0.90
N GLY A 82 -10.74 -3.46 -0.19
CA GLY A 82 -12.13 -3.05 -0.42
C GLY A 82 -12.42 -1.64 0.05
N GLY A 83 -11.42 -0.77 0.11
CA GLY A 83 -11.60 0.64 0.40
C GLY A 83 -12.17 1.40 -0.78
N ASP A 84 -12.88 2.47 -0.53
CA ASP A 84 -13.41 3.38 -1.54
C ASP A 84 -12.53 4.62 -1.70
N GLY A 85 -11.77 4.96 -0.67
CA GLY A 85 -10.87 6.09 -0.69
C GLY A 85 -9.73 5.94 0.31
N VAL A 86 -8.72 6.75 0.11
CA VAL A 86 -7.58 6.89 1.03
C VAL A 86 -7.39 8.36 1.37
N VAL A 87 -7.04 8.62 2.62
CA VAL A 87 -6.75 9.97 3.11
C VAL A 87 -5.31 9.97 3.60
N TYR A 88 -4.48 10.78 2.95
CA TYR A 88 -3.09 10.95 3.35
C TYR A 88 -3.02 11.98 4.47
N SER A 89 -2.88 11.50 5.71
CA SER A 89 -2.95 12.37 6.87
C SER A 89 -1.61 13.01 7.22
N GLU A 90 -0.53 12.26 7.12
CA GLU A 90 0.79 12.76 7.51
C GLU A 90 1.92 12.05 6.77
N LEU A 91 2.97 12.82 6.49
CA LEU A 91 4.26 12.30 6.07
C LEU A 91 5.25 12.55 7.22
N ASN A 92 5.55 11.49 7.97
CA ASN A 92 6.45 11.58 9.11
C ASN A 92 7.85 11.14 8.75
N ARG A 93 8.81 12.00 9.05
CA ARG A 93 10.23 11.66 8.96
C ARG A 93 10.59 10.78 10.15
N GLN A 94 11.05 9.56 9.87
CA GLN A 94 11.62 8.73 10.91
C GLN A 94 13.06 9.17 11.17
N VAL A 95 13.31 9.69 12.37
CA VAL A 95 14.66 9.99 12.79
C VAL A 95 15.30 8.71 13.30
N ASN A 96 15.94 8.00 12.39
CA ASN A 96 16.78 6.86 12.75
C ASN A 96 18.24 7.29 12.70
N GLN A 97 19.03 6.93 13.71
CA GLN A 97 20.43 7.33 13.80
C GLN A 97 21.30 6.87 12.63
N LYS A 98 20.83 5.91 11.85
CA LYS A 98 21.61 5.32 10.74
C LYS A 98 21.18 5.80 9.35
N THR A 99 19.95 6.30 9.19
CA THR A 99 19.45 6.78 7.91
C THR A 99 18.53 7.97 8.15
N THR A 100 18.94 9.11 7.65
CA THR A 100 18.22 10.38 7.82
C THR A 100 17.07 10.56 6.80
N ASP A 101 16.88 9.62 5.88
CA ASP A 101 16.04 9.78 4.70
C ASP A 101 14.83 8.84 4.65
N ASP A 102 14.51 8.18 5.77
CA ASP A 102 13.34 7.31 5.85
C ASP A 102 12.11 8.10 6.30
N PHE A 103 11.07 8.02 5.49
CA PHE A 103 9.78 8.62 5.78
C PHE A 103 8.71 7.53 5.89
N THR A 104 7.74 7.75 6.77
CA THR A 104 6.54 6.93 6.85
C THR A 104 5.34 7.76 6.45
N MET A 105 4.60 7.26 5.48
CA MET A 105 3.35 7.84 5.02
C MET A 105 2.21 7.17 5.78
N LYS A 106 1.42 7.95 6.51
CA LYS A 106 0.23 7.47 7.22
C LYS A 106 -1.01 7.74 6.39
N VAL A 107 -1.81 6.70 6.22
CA VAL A 107 -2.98 6.75 5.36
C VAL A 107 -4.18 6.15 6.08
N ASP A 108 -5.30 6.84 6.03
CA ASP A 108 -6.58 6.28 6.47
C ASP A 108 -7.30 5.69 5.27
N VAL A 109 -7.85 4.49 5.43
CA VAL A 109 -8.68 3.86 4.41
C VAL A 109 -10.14 4.04 4.79
N ILE A 110 -10.94 4.52 3.86
CA ILE A 110 -12.34 4.84 4.10
C ILE A 110 -13.27 4.08 3.16
N LYS A 111 -14.50 3.89 3.63
CA LYS A 111 -15.62 3.44 2.80
C LYS A 111 -16.71 4.50 2.81
N PHE A 112 -17.31 4.74 1.67
CA PHE A 112 -18.49 5.60 1.57
C PHE A 112 -19.72 4.87 2.12
N LYS A 113 -20.56 5.58 2.79
CA LYS A 113 -21.83 5.05 3.31
C LYS A 113 -22.96 5.15 2.29
#